data_e04c7cf9168baaeef023bac8bca2a031
#
_entry.id   e04c7cf9168baaeef023bac8bca2a031
#
_cell.length_a   1.000
_cell.length_b   1.000
_cell.length_c   1.000
_cell.angle_alpha   90.00
_cell.angle_beta   90.00
_cell.angle_gamma   90.00
#
_symmetry.space_group_name_H-M   'P 1'
#
loop_
_entity.id
_entity.type
_entity.pdbx_description
1 polymer ?
#
loop_
_entity_poly.entity_id
_entity_poly.type
_entity_poly.pdbx_seq_one_letter_code
_entity_poly.pdbx_strand_id
1 'polypeptide(L)'
;MAALRTAMAQSPDLLASTLVGTIDEETAVSAETGGVPREFLDFCRVLDGVSCNPSLELFGLEDAMGLQFYCGPVVDSLPGLSPEKLFCIGTIDQAAIFLDRAGGGVLGVPEAGADWIDAERFEQLGSSVEAFFLERLAVPAEYVRLAAIDDEFMEYDDWLKLLRRAGLGG
;
A
#
# COMPACT_ATOMS: atom_id res chain seq x y z
N MET A 1 -11.96 4.89 7.99
CA MET A 1 -11.61 3.56 8.53
C MET A 1 -12.80 2.79 9.11
N ALA A 2 -13.62 3.34 10.07
CA ALA A 2 -14.72 2.58 10.69
C ALA A 2 -15.75 2.06 9.67
N ALA A 3 -16.21 2.89 8.73
CA ALA A 3 -17.16 2.48 7.68
C ALA A 3 -16.59 1.37 6.79
N LEU A 4 -15.32 1.46 6.43
CA LEU A 4 -14.64 0.45 5.63
C LEU A 4 -14.57 -0.90 6.38
N ARG A 5 -14.16 -0.89 7.65
CA ARG A 5 -14.16 -2.11 8.49
C ARG A 5 -15.55 -2.74 8.59
N THR A 6 -16.60 -1.92 8.75
CA THR A 6 -17.98 -2.42 8.79
C THR A 6 -18.37 -3.06 7.46
N ALA A 7 -18.06 -2.41 6.33
CA ALA A 7 -18.33 -2.94 5.00
C ALA A 7 -17.58 -4.25 4.75
N MET A 8 -16.32 -4.35 5.17
CA MET A 8 -15.52 -5.57 5.09
C MET A 8 -16.17 -6.72 5.88
N ALA A 9 -16.56 -6.47 7.12
CA ALA A 9 -17.23 -7.49 7.96
C ALA A 9 -18.57 -7.97 7.38
N GLN A 10 -19.24 -7.13 6.60
CA GLN A 10 -20.52 -7.44 5.94
C GLN A 10 -20.38 -8.01 4.52
N SER A 11 -19.16 -8.12 4.02
CA SER A 11 -18.89 -8.53 2.63
C SER A 11 -17.82 -9.62 2.56
N PRO A 12 -18.04 -10.78 3.23
CA PRO A 12 -17.04 -11.86 3.24
C PRO A 12 -16.79 -12.44 1.84
N ASP A 13 -17.71 -12.26 0.92
CA ASP A 13 -17.59 -12.62 -0.48
C ASP A 13 -16.50 -11.80 -1.22
N LEU A 14 -16.31 -10.54 -0.83
CA LEU A 14 -15.29 -9.67 -1.41
C LEU A 14 -13.92 -9.82 -0.73
N LEU A 15 -13.90 -10.29 0.52
CA LEU A 15 -12.65 -10.54 1.25
C LEU A 15 -11.85 -11.72 0.72
N ALA A 16 -12.44 -12.58 -0.14
CA ALA A 16 -11.72 -13.69 -0.76
C ALA A 16 -10.60 -13.21 -1.71
N SER A 17 -10.69 -11.99 -2.22
CA SER A 17 -9.69 -11.34 -3.07
C SER A 17 -8.92 -10.21 -2.37
N THR A 18 -9.33 -9.81 -1.16
CA THR A 18 -8.73 -8.72 -0.41
C THR A 18 -8.21 -9.25 0.93
N LEU A 19 -6.88 -9.40 1.03
CA LEU A 19 -6.25 -9.81 2.28
C LEU A 19 -6.29 -8.63 3.25
N VAL A 20 -6.86 -8.84 4.42
CA VAL A 20 -6.95 -7.84 5.49
C VAL A 20 -6.80 -8.51 6.83
N GLY A 21 -5.88 -8.02 7.62
CA GLY A 21 -5.62 -8.47 8.98
C GLY A 21 -5.41 -7.31 9.94
N THR A 22 -4.95 -7.63 11.12
CA THR A 22 -4.42 -6.68 12.11
C THR A 22 -3.33 -7.38 12.91
N ILE A 23 -2.31 -6.66 13.32
CA ILE A 23 -1.28 -7.16 14.23
C ILE A 23 -1.60 -6.80 15.67
N ASP A 24 -1.15 -7.63 16.61
CA ASP A 24 -1.21 -7.33 18.03
C ASP A 24 -0.01 -6.49 18.50
N GLU A 25 -0.06 -6.03 19.75
CA GLU A 25 0.98 -5.17 20.31
C GLU A 25 2.31 -5.89 20.49
N GLU A 26 2.32 -7.18 20.84
CA GLU A 26 3.54 -7.96 21.01
C GLU A 26 4.29 -8.11 19.69
N THR A 27 3.56 -8.42 18.61
CA THR A 27 4.08 -8.50 17.25
C THR A 27 4.65 -7.15 16.80
N ALA A 28 3.93 -6.04 17.05
CA ALA A 28 4.38 -4.71 16.68
C ALA A 28 5.68 -4.30 17.41
N VAL A 29 5.77 -4.53 18.71
CA VAL A 29 6.99 -4.23 19.50
C VAL A 29 8.18 -5.06 19.02
N SER A 30 7.95 -6.33 18.71
CA SER A 30 9.00 -7.21 18.17
C SER A 30 9.51 -6.70 16.82
N ALA A 31 8.61 -6.32 15.92
CA ALA A 31 8.94 -5.81 14.60
C ALA A 31 9.63 -4.43 14.65
N GLU A 32 9.21 -3.53 15.55
CA GLU A 32 9.87 -2.24 15.80
C GLU A 32 11.31 -2.44 16.23
N THR A 33 11.56 -3.40 17.13
CA THR A 33 12.91 -3.79 17.55
C THR A 33 13.73 -4.33 16.38
N GLY A 34 13.09 -5.01 15.42
CA GLY A 34 13.68 -5.48 14.16
C GLY A 34 13.90 -4.39 13.11
N GLY A 35 13.56 -3.12 13.41
CA GLY A 35 13.80 -1.98 12.54
C GLY A 35 12.67 -1.64 11.56
N VAL A 36 11.47 -2.22 11.75
CA VAL A 36 10.29 -1.81 10.97
C VAL A 36 9.86 -0.40 11.39
N PRO A 37 9.56 0.52 10.46
CA PRO A 37 9.13 1.88 10.79
C PRO A 37 7.84 1.87 11.62
N ARG A 38 7.84 2.65 12.71
CA ARG A 38 6.69 2.73 13.62
C ARG A 38 5.40 3.15 12.92
N GLU A 39 5.50 4.09 11.99
CA GLU A 39 4.35 4.55 11.21
C GLU A 39 3.68 3.41 10.43
N PHE A 40 4.48 2.50 9.83
CA PHE A 40 3.94 1.33 9.16
C PHE A 40 3.29 0.36 10.15
N LEU A 41 3.90 0.16 11.33
CA LEU A 41 3.32 -0.66 12.39
C LEU A 41 1.99 -0.10 12.91
N ASP A 42 1.89 1.22 13.08
CA ASP A 42 0.65 1.89 13.49
C ASP A 42 -0.46 1.66 12.45
N PHE A 43 -0.11 1.66 11.16
CA PHE A 43 -1.03 1.27 10.08
C PHE A 43 -1.42 -0.21 10.16
N CYS A 44 -0.46 -1.14 10.33
CA CYS A 44 -0.73 -2.58 10.41
C CYS A 44 -1.59 -2.98 11.63
N ARG A 45 -1.53 -2.23 12.74
CA ARG A 45 -2.46 -2.42 13.87
C ARG A 45 -3.92 -2.18 13.47
N VAL A 46 -4.15 -1.41 12.42
CA VAL A 46 -5.48 -1.07 11.91
C VAL A 46 -5.83 -1.92 10.69
N LEU A 47 -4.86 -2.15 9.82
CA LEU A 47 -5.02 -2.83 8.55
C LEU A 47 -3.69 -3.48 8.17
N ASP A 48 -3.54 -4.77 8.41
CA ASP A 48 -2.33 -5.53 8.14
C ASP A 48 -2.40 -6.20 6.77
N GLY A 49 -2.04 -5.41 5.77
CA GLY A 49 -2.08 -5.80 4.36
C GLY A 49 -3.44 -5.59 3.71
N VAL A 50 -3.38 -5.16 2.47
CA VAL A 50 -4.57 -4.99 1.60
C VAL A 50 -4.16 -5.30 0.17
N SER A 51 -4.81 -6.29 -0.43
CA SER A 51 -4.76 -6.52 -1.87
C SER A 51 -6.02 -5.93 -2.49
N CYS A 52 -5.89 -4.73 -3.07
CA CYS A 52 -7.02 -4.05 -3.69
C CYS A 52 -7.43 -4.74 -5.01
N ASN A 53 -6.43 -5.10 -5.80
CA ASN A 53 -6.53 -5.91 -7.01
C ASN A 53 -5.13 -6.49 -7.32
N PRO A 54 -4.98 -7.34 -8.38
CA PRO A 54 -3.69 -7.91 -8.73
C PRO A 54 -2.58 -6.89 -9.04
N SER A 55 -2.95 -5.66 -9.40
CA SER A 55 -1.98 -4.61 -9.76
C SER A 55 -1.66 -3.68 -8.59
N LEU A 56 -2.38 -3.74 -7.46
CA LEU A 56 -2.16 -2.86 -6.32
C LEU A 56 -2.30 -3.59 -4.99
N GLU A 57 -1.21 -3.64 -4.27
CA GLU A 57 -1.11 -4.29 -2.97
C GLU A 57 -0.32 -3.44 -1.97
N LEU A 58 -0.88 -3.26 -0.77
CA LEU A 58 -0.11 -2.90 0.41
C LEU A 58 0.18 -4.18 1.19
N PHE A 59 1.44 -4.43 1.46
CA PHE A 59 1.89 -5.61 2.16
C PHE A 59 1.43 -5.62 3.61
N GLY A 60 1.11 -6.80 4.13
CA GLY A 60 1.07 -7.03 5.56
C GLY A 60 2.48 -7.01 6.16
N LEU A 61 2.58 -7.02 7.48
CA LEU A 61 3.85 -6.92 8.19
C LEU A 61 4.85 -8.02 7.77
N GLU A 62 4.39 -9.27 7.69
CA GLU A 62 5.24 -10.41 7.34
C GLU A 62 5.81 -10.27 5.93
N ASP A 63 4.96 -9.96 4.95
CA ASP A 63 5.36 -9.77 3.57
C ASP A 63 6.29 -8.56 3.42
N ALA A 64 5.95 -7.43 4.05
CA ALA A 64 6.81 -6.25 4.05
C ALA A 64 8.20 -6.56 4.59
N MET A 65 8.32 -7.29 5.69
CA MET A 65 9.63 -7.70 6.25
C MET A 65 10.40 -8.61 5.29
N GLY A 66 9.73 -9.51 4.57
CA GLY A 66 10.34 -10.44 3.62
C GLY A 66 10.77 -9.78 2.30
N LEU A 67 10.11 -8.69 1.89
CA LEU A 67 10.26 -8.09 0.57
C LEU A 67 11.18 -6.85 0.52
N GLN A 68 11.99 -6.62 1.57
CA GLN A 68 12.90 -5.47 1.63
C GLN A 68 14.03 -5.51 0.58
N PHE A 69 14.23 -6.62 -0.12
CA PHE A 69 15.16 -6.70 -1.24
C PHE A 69 14.78 -5.74 -2.39
N TYR A 70 13.54 -5.29 -2.51
CA TYR A 70 13.12 -4.24 -3.44
C TYR A 70 13.82 -2.90 -3.20
N CYS A 71 14.32 -2.63 -2.00
CA CYS A 71 15.06 -1.39 -1.71
C CYS A 71 16.45 -1.37 -2.36
N GLY A 72 17.03 -2.53 -2.69
CA GLY A 72 18.38 -2.64 -3.26
C GLY A 72 18.54 -1.96 -4.63
N PRO A 73 17.74 -2.29 -5.65
CA PRO A 73 17.87 -1.75 -7.00
C PRO A 73 17.68 -0.22 -7.10
N VAL A 74 16.92 0.35 -6.18
CA VAL A 74 16.57 1.79 -6.18
C VAL A 74 17.79 2.69 -5.97
N VAL A 75 18.78 2.19 -5.26
CA VAL A 75 19.96 2.98 -4.85
C VAL A 75 20.87 3.35 -6.00
N ASP A 76 20.98 2.48 -6.98
CA ASP A 76 21.83 2.69 -8.14
C ASP A 76 21.22 3.72 -9.12
N SER A 77 19.90 3.91 -9.04
CA SER A 77 19.14 4.71 -9.99
C SER A 77 18.87 6.16 -9.52
N LEU A 78 18.82 6.40 -8.20
CA LEU A 78 18.36 7.68 -7.65
C LEU A 78 19.37 8.34 -6.71
N PRO A 79 20.07 9.40 -7.16
CA PRO A 79 21.02 10.12 -6.33
C PRO A 79 20.39 10.66 -5.04
N GLY A 80 21.00 10.33 -3.90
CA GLY A 80 20.57 10.82 -2.58
C GLY A 80 19.60 9.91 -1.83
N LEU A 81 19.11 8.85 -2.45
CA LEU A 81 18.43 7.76 -1.77
C LEU A 81 19.41 6.64 -1.40
N SER A 82 19.15 5.96 -0.30
CA SER A 82 19.87 4.76 0.09
C SER A 82 18.87 3.72 0.61
N PRO A 83 19.15 2.41 0.49
CA PRO A 83 18.23 1.36 0.95
C PRO A 83 17.82 1.55 2.41
N GLU A 84 18.75 2.02 3.24
CA GLU A 84 18.50 2.22 4.67
C GLU A 84 17.45 3.30 4.95
N LYS A 85 17.21 4.21 4.01
CA LYS A 85 16.20 5.26 4.13
C LYS A 85 14.82 4.82 3.67
N LEU A 86 14.73 3.70 2.98
CA LEU A 86 13.49 3.19 2.41
C LEU A 86 13.01 1.95 3.16
N PHE A 87 11.71 1.75 3.16
CA PHE A 87 11.05 0.54 3.61
C PHE A 87 9.96 0.18 2.61
N CYS A 88 10.08 -0.96 1.93
CA CYS A 88 9.09 -1.39 0.95
C CYS A 88 7.78 -1.79 1.65
N ILE A 89 6.67 -1.17 1.26
CA ILE A 89 5.35 -1.35 1.87
C ILE A 89 4.31 -1.91 0.91
N GLY A 90 4.63 -2.11 -0.36
CA GLY A 90 3.66 -2.59 -1.34
C GLY A 90 4.14 -2.48 -2.77
N THR A 91 3.22 -2.69 -3.71
CA THR A 91 3.45 -2.56 -5.15
C THR A 91 2.25 -1.91 -5.85
N ILE A 92 2.52 -1.20 -6.96
CA ILE A 92 1.55 -0.73 -7.95
C ILE A 92 2.06 -1.18 -9.30
N ASP A 93 1.29 -2.04 -10.00
CA ASP A 93 1.66 -2.59 -11.31
C ASP A 93 3.11 -3.10 -11.35
N GLN A 94 3.49 -3.91 -10.36
CA GLN A 94 4.82 -4.46 -10.13
C GLN A 94 5.89 -3.43 -9.69
N ALA A 95 5.62 -2.12 -9.75
CA ALA A 95 6.51 -1.10 -9.22
C ALA A 95 6.40 -1.04 -7.69
N ALA A 96 7.54 -1.06 -7.00
CA ALA A 96 7.53 -1.01 -5.54
C ALA A 96 7.10 0.35 -4.99
N ILE A 97 6.39 0.32 -3.86
CA ILE A 97 6.02 1.48 -3.05
C ILE A 97 6.88 1.48 -1.80
N PHE A 98 7.44 2.62 -1.47
CA PHE A 98 8.34 2.78 -0.33
C PHE A 98 7.84 3.81 0.66
N LEU A 99 8.05 3.54 1.93
CA LEU A 99 7.99 4.51 3.01
C LEU A 99 9.39 5.11 3.21
N ASP A 100 9.50 6.44 3.17
CA ASP A 100 10.69 7.15 3.60
C ASP A 100 10.81 7.10 5.13
N ARG A 101 11.80 6.38 5.64
CA ARG A 101 12.03 6.22 7.09
C ARG A 101 12.33 7.53 7.82
N ALA A 102 12.80 8.55 7.10
CA ALA A 102 13.17 9.83 7.68
C ALA A 102 12.01 10.83 7.68
N GLY A 103 11.24 10.85 6.60
CA GLY A 103 10.17 11.83 6.38
C GLY A 103 8.76 11.28 6.55
N GLY A 104 8.59 9.95 6.62
CA GLY A 104 7.28 9.31 6.71
C GLY A 104 6.45 9.35 5.41
N GLY A 105 6.97 9.96 4.34
CA GLY A 105 6.29 10.04 3.06
C GLY A 105 6.28 8.72 2.30
N VAL A 106 5.19 8.45 1.60
CA VAL A 106 5.08 7.30 0.69
C VAL A 106 5.54 7.71 -0.70
N LEU A 107 6.47 6.95 -1.26
CA LEU A 107 7.12 7.19 -2.54
C LEU A 107 6.86 6.02 -3.49
N GLY A 108 6.72 6.30 -4.78
CA GLY A 108 6.57 5.28 -5.81
C GLY A 108 6.69 5.84 -7.22
N VAL A 109 6.62 4.96 -8.21
CA VAL A 109 6.65 5.29 -9.65
C VAL A 109 5.50 4.56 -10.36
N PRO A 110 4.25 4.93 -10.07
CA PRO A 110 3.07 4.14 -10.44
C PRO A 110 2.89 3.95 -11.95
N GLU A 111 3.46 4.84 -12.77
CA GLU A 111 3.35 4.75 -14.23
C GLU A 111 4.49 3.94 -14.88
N ALA A 112 5.48 3.50 -14.10
CA ALA A 112 6.64 2.82 -14.63
C ALA A 112 6.45 1.30 -14.80
N GLY A 113 5.44 0.69 -14.18
CA GLY A 113 5.22 -0.75 -14.24
C GLY A 113 6.47 -1.57 -13.87
N ALA A 114 6.76 -2.61 -14.62
CA ALA A 114 7.93 -3.46 -14.38
C ALA A 114 9.28 -2.76 -14.59
N ASP A 115 9.31 -1.63 -15.29
CA ASP A 115 10.52 -0.87 -15.59
C ASP A 115 10.86 0.17 -14.49
N TRP A 116 10.18 0.14 -13.35
CA TRP A 116 10.34 1.09 -12.26
C TRP A 116 11.78 1.20 -11.71
N ILE A 117 12.58 0.16 -11.87
CA ILE A 117 14.00 0.13 -11.47
C ILE A 117 14.81 1.18 -12.21
N ASP A 118 14.44 1.47 -13.47
CA ASP A 118 15.10 2.44 -14.33
C ASP A 118 14.49 3.85 -14.22
N ALA A 119 13.55 4.04 -13.29
CA ALA A 119 12.89 5.34 -13.09
C ALA A 119 13.89 6.40 -12.62
N GLU A 120 13.87 7.58 -13.27
CA GLU A 120 14.75 8.70 -12.93
C GLU A 120 14.34 9.44 -11.64
N ARG A 121 13.10 9.22 -11.18
CA ARG A 121 12.54 9.89 -9.99
C ARG A 121 11.39 9.12 -9.38
N PHE A 122 11.19 9.28 -8.08
CA PHE A 122 9.98 8.90 -7.38
C PHE A 122 8.95 10.03 -7.33
N GLU A 123 7.68 9.66 -7.32
CA GLU A 123 6.59 10.55 -6.92
C GLU A 123 6.26 10.36 -5.44
N GLN A 124 5.90 11.46 -4.78
CA GLN A 124 5.29 11.39 -3.46
C GLN A 124 3.82 11.03 -3.62
N LEU A 125 3.45 9.82 -3.22
CA LEU A 125 2.08 9.28 -3.31
C LEU A 125 1.22 9.67 -2.10
N GLY A 126 1.84 9.94 -0.96
CA GLY A 126 1.19 10.38 0.27
C GLY A 126 2.19 10.96 1.27
N SER A 127 1.69 11.79 2.19
CA SER A 127 2.52 12.35 3.26
C SER A 127 2.78 11.38 4.41
N SER A 128 2.02 10.29 4.45
CA SER A 128 2.10 9.17 5.40
C SER A 128 1.46 7.94 4.79
N VAL A 129 1.65 6.75 5.40
CA VAL A 129 0.96 5.52 4.96
C VAL A 129 -0.55 5.66 5.11
N GLU A 130 -1.02 6.26 6.22
CA GLU A 130 -2.44 6.52 6.42
C GLU A 130 -2.99 7.51 5.39
N ALA A 131 -2.28 8.61 5.11
CA ALA A 131 -2.69 9.59 4.11
C ALA A 131 -2.74 8.96 2.71
N PHE A 132 -1.72 8.19 2.33
CA PHE A 132 -1.73 7.44 1.06
C PHE A 132 -2.96 6.54 0.95
N PHE A 133 -3.25 5.76 1.99
CA PHE A 133 -4.43 4.90 2.01
C PHE A 133 -5.73 5.68 1.88
N LEU A 134 -5.94 6.71 2.72
CA LEU A 134 -7.19 7.46 2.78
C LEU A 134 -7.43 8.35 1.55
N GLU A 135 -6.38 8.93 0.98
CA GLU A 135 -6.48 9.91 -0.11
C GLU A 135 -6.38 9.25 -1.49
N ARG A 136 -5.77 8.07 -1.60
CA ARG A 136 -5.56 7.37 -2.87
C ARG A 136 -6.36 6.08 -2.97
N LEU A 137 -6.28 5.18 -1.98
CA LEU A 137 -6.92 3.87 -2.08
C LEU A 137 -8.38 3.90 -1.64
N ALA A 138 -8.74 4.72 -0.67
CA ALA A 138 -10.11 4.86 -0.18
C ALA A 138 -10.96 5.87 -0.98
N VAL A 139 -10.39 6.55 -1.97
CA VAL A 139 -11.11 7.47 -2.88
C VAL A 139 -11.24 6.78 -4.25
N PRO A 140 -12.45 6.38 -4.68
CA PRO A 140 -12.64 5.56 -5.88
C PRO A 140 -11.98 6.10 -7.15
N ALA A 141 -12.10 7.40 -7.41
CA ALA A 141 -11.50 8.02 -8.60
C ALA A 141 -9.96 8.00 -8.58
N GLU A 142 -9.35 8.21 -7.41
CA GLU A 142 -7.90 8.15 -7.25
C GLU A 142 -7.39 6.71 -7.33
N TYR A 143 -8.13 5.76 -6.74
CA TYR A 143 -7.81 4.35 -6.83
C TYR A 143 -7.84 3.86 -8.28
N VAL A 144 -8.92 4.16 -9.04
CA VAL A 144 -9.04 3.79 -10.46
C VAL A 144 -7.87 4.33 -11.27
N ARG A 145 -7.51 5.61 -11.04
CA ARG A 145 -6.37 6.24 -11.70
C ARG A 145 -5.04 5.56 -11.34
N LEU A 146 -4.82 5.29 -10.05
CA LEU A 146 -3.57 4.72 -9.54
C LEU A 146 -3.38 3.27 -10.00
N ALA A 147 -4.46 2.47 -9.99
CA ALA A 147 -4.45 1.07 -10.38
C ALA A 147 -4.67 0.87 -11.90
N ALA A 148 -4.75 1.96 -12.67
CA ALA A 148 -4.98 1.96 -14.12
C ALA A 148 -6.14 1.06 -14.56
N ILE A 149 -7.29 1.14 -13.84
CA ILE A 149 -8.46 0.31 -14.13
C ILE A 149 -9.25 0.91 -15.27
N ASP A 150 -9.43 0.13 -16.36
CA ASP A 150 -10.27 0.51 -17.48
C ASP A 150 -11.76 0.53 -17.08
N ASP A 151 -12.55 1.42 -17.70
CA ASP A 151 -13.97 1.62 -17.40
C ASP A 151 -14.78 0.32 -17.46
N GLU A 152 -14.45 -0.58 -18.40
CA GLU A 152 -15.12 -1.86 -18.57
C GLU A 152 -14.90 -2.85 -17.41
N PHE A 153 -13.83 -2.67 -16.63
CA PHE A 153 -13.50 -3.52 -15.48
C PHE A 153 -13.93 -2.95 -14.13
N MET A 154 -14.34 -1.67 -14.06
CA MET A 154 -14.72 -1.02 -12.80
C MET A 154 -15.88 -1.71 -12.07
N GLU A 155 -16.81 -2.31 -12.80
CA GLU A 155 -17.96 -3.03 -12.19
C GLU A 155 -17.55 -4.38 -11.58
N TYR A 156 -16.43 -4.97 -12.02
CA TYR A 156 -15.92 -6.26 -11.54
C TYR A 156 -14.92 -6.11 -10.42
N ASP A 157 -14.35 -4.93 -10.23
CA ASP A 157 -13.34 -4.67 -9.20
C ASP A 157 -13.94 -4.75 -7.79
N ASP A 158 -13.43 -5.68 -6.99
CA ASP A 158 -13.95 -5.97 -5.66
C ASP A 158 -13.63 -4.88 -4.64
N TRP A 159 -12.51 -4.16 -4.80
CA TRP A 159 -12.19 -3.03 -3.96
C TRP A 159 -13.16 -1.86 -4.17
N LEU A 160 -13.49 -1.55 -5.42
CA LEU A 160 -14.51 -0.54 -5.74
C LEU A 160 -15.90 -0.92 -5.20
N LYS A 161 -16.28 -2.21 -5.28
CA LYS A 161 -17.52 -2.69 -4.66
C LYS A 161 -17.50 -2.49 -3.14
N LEU A 162 -16.37 -2.78 -2.49
CA LEU A 162 -16.20 -2.59 -1.05
C LEU A 162 -16.30 -1.12 -0.66
N LEU A 163 -15.62 -0.22 -1.38
CA LEU A 163 -15.69 1.23 -1.15
C LEU A 163 -17.13 1.76 -1.29
N ARG A 164 -17.86 1.31 -2.31
CA ARG A 164 -19.28 1.67 -2.48
C ARG A 164 -20.14 1.19 -1.31
N ARG A 165 -19.96 -0.06 -0.84
CA ARG A 165 -20.65 -0.59 0.34
C ARG A 165 -20.31 0.18 1.61
N ALA A 166 -19.10 0.70 1.72
CA ALA A 166 -18.66 1.55 2.83
C ALA A 166 -19.22 2.99 2.76
N GLY A 167 -19.94 3.35 1.68
CA GLY A 167 -20.41 4.72 1.45
C GLY A 167 -19.31 5.70 1.03
N LEU A 168 -18.18 5.18 0.53
CA LEU A 168 -17.04 5.96 0.05
C LEU A 168 -17.04 6.12 -1.48
N GLY A 169 -18.09 5.66 -2.14
CA GLY A 169 -18.24 5.62 -3.61
C GLY A 169 -19.17 6.69 -4.17
N GLY A 170 -19.19 7.90 -3.57
CA GLY A 170 -20.00 9.03 -4.04
C GLY A 170 -19.33 9.82 -5.15
#